data_3562f26c9ef17e121b12d3294d0df95b
#
_entry.id   3562f26c9ef17e121b12d3294d0df95b
#
_cell.length_a   1.000
_cell.length_b   1.000
_cell.length_c   1.000
_cell.angle_alpha   90.00
_cell.angle_beta   90.00
_cell.angle_gamma   90.00
#
_symmetry.space_group_name_H-M   'P 1'
#
loop_
_entity.id
_entity.type
_entity.pdbx_description
1 polymer ?
#
loop_
_entity_poly.entity_id
_entity_poly.type
_entity_poly.pdbx_seq_one_letter_code
_entity_poly.pdbx_strand_id
1 'polypeptide(L)'
;GLVGSEMCIRDRAQEPLRPGIKMIKNKDGIRNSHTAHAEVMISLDGKPKENTGSVIGAALCYSGNYKLFFDTDDSDYHHFFAGINEENSAYTLKAKESFRTPELALTYSKDGLSGSSRNFHAWARKHKIANGATARKILLNSWEGVYFDINQEGMDQMMSDIQSMGGELFVMDDGWFGDKYPRNKDNSSLGDWMVDARKLPRGIEGLIADANKHGIKFGIWIEPEMANTTSELYEKHPESVSYTHLTL
;
A
#
# COMPACT_ATOMS: atom_id res chain seq x y z
N GLY A 1 -23.21 3.74 -4.52
CA GLY A 1 -22.45 4.86 -4.93
C GLY A 1 -21.98 5.84 -3.87
N LEU A 2 -22.25 5.68 -2.57
CA LEU A 2 -21.85 6.68 -1.54
C LEU A 2 -20.68 6.21 -0.64
N VAL A 3 -20.28 4.96 -0.74
CA VAL A 3 -19.21 4.41 0.10
C VAL A 3 -17.84 5.02 -0.24
N GLY A 4 -17.57 5.31 -1.50
CA GLY A 4 -16.31 5.93 -1.93
C GLY A 4 -16.14 7.38 -1.51
N SER A 5 -17.22 8.15 -1.38
CA SER A 5 -17.16 9.56 -0.97
C SER A 5 -16.90 9.74 0.53
N GLU A 6 -17.39 8.84 1.37
CA GLU A 6 -17.13 8.89 2.81
C GLU A 6 -15.68 8.49 3.15
N MET A 7 -15.09 7.55 2.44
CA MET A 7 -13.66 7.20 2.61
C MET A 7 -12.76 8.38 2.25
N CYS A 8 -12.99 9.06 1.12
CA CYS A 8 -12.20 10.22 0.71
C CYS A 8 -12.30 11.41 1.67
N ILE A 9 -13.38 11.55 2.42
CA ILE A 9 -13.57 12.64 3.39
C ILE A 9 -12.86 12.33 4.71
N ARG A 10 -12.72 11.07 5.08
CA ARG A 10 -12.05 10.65 6.32
C ARG A 10 -10.52 10.70 6.26
N ASP A 11 -9.95 10.75 5.07
CA ASP A 11 -8.51 10.70 4.86
C ASP A 11 -7.80 12.04 5.12
N ARG A 12 -8.54 13.12 5.35
CA ARG A 12 -7.99 14.47 5.61
C ARG A 12 -8.56 15.06 6.89
N ALA A 13 -7.79 14.98 7.98
CA ALA A 13 -8.04 15.78 9.16
C ALA A 13 -7.38 17.15 9.00
N GLN A 14 -8.11 18.25 9.24
CA GLN A 14 -7.59 19.62 9.23
C GLN A 14 -7.68 20.18 10.65
N GLU A 15 -6.54 20.55 11.20
CA GLU A 15 -6.45 21.10 12.55
C GLU A 15 -5.57 22.36 12.57
N PRO A 16 -5.94 23.42 13.32
CA PRO A 16 -5.04 24.53 13.57
C PRO A 16 -3.89 24.10 14.49
N LEU A 17 -2.68 24.55 14.19
CA LEU A 17 -1.58 24.48 15.14
C LEU A 17 -1.80 25.49 16.25
N ARG A 18 -1.76 25.04 17.49
CA ARG A 18 -1.91 25.84 18.72
C ARG A 18 -0.80 25.45 19.66
N PRO A 19 -0.47 26.27 20.69
CA PRO A 19 0.51 25.91 21.71
C PRO A 19 0.32 24.48 22.24
N GLY A 20 1.43 23.73 22.29
CA GLY A 20 1.46 22.32 22.63
C GLY A 20 1.83 21.41 21.48
N ILE A 21 1.73 20.10 21.70
CA ILE A 21 2.18 19.08 20.74
C ILE A 21 1.00 18.48 19.98
N LYS A 22 1.10 18.47 18.65
CA LYS A 22 0.26 17.71 17.74
C LYS A 22 1.08 16.58 17.12
N MET A 23 0.61 15.35 17.21
CA MET A 23 1.38 14.16 16.79
C MET A 23 0.54 13.23 15.91
N ILE A 24 1.20 12.73 14.86
CA ILE A 24 0.77 11.61 14.03
C ILE A 24 1.79 10.51 14.22
N LYS A 25 1.37 9.32 14.61
CA LYS A 25 2.28 8.18 14.79
C LYS A 25 1.69 6.87 14.29
N ASN A 26 2.56 6.03 13.73
CA ASN A 26 2.31 4.62 13.45
C ASN A 26 3.17 3.75 14.38
N LYS A 27 2.55 2.68 14.91
CA LYS A 27 3.21 1.67 15.75
C LYS A 27 2.87 0.24 15.33
N ASP A 28 2.26 0.08 14.16
CA ASP A 28 1.74 -1.19 13.63
C ASP A 28 2.77 -1.89 12.72
N GLY A 29 4.04 -1.57 12.86
CA GLY A 29 5.15 -2.15 12.10
C GLY A 29 5.14 -1.70 10.64
N ILE A 30 5.43 -2.64 9.74
CA ILE A 30 5.47 -2.40 8.28
C ILE A 30 4.09 -2.13 7.67
N ARG A 31 3.02 -2.41 8.39
CA ARG A 31 1.68 -2.04 8.00
C ARG A 31 1.43 -0.61 8.41
N ASN A 32 1.31 0.27 7.44
CA ASN A 32 0.86 1.62 7.70
C ASN A 32 -0.59 1.58 8.16
N SER A 33 -0.86 2.14 9.32
CA SER A 33 -2.21 2.25 9.84
C SER A 33 -3.09 3.05 8.87
N HIS A 34 -4.31 2.60 8.63
CA HIS A 34 -5.32 3.36 7.90
C HIS A 34 -5.73 4.66 8.61
N THR A 35 -5.32 4.86 9.85
CA THR A 35 -5.63 6.05 10.66
C THR A 35 -4.51 7.08 10.69
N ALA A 36 -3.32 6.73 10.19
CA ALA A 36 -2.15 7.60 10.21
C ALA A 36 -1.32 7.41 8.94
N HIS A 37 -0.95 8.52 8.30
CA HIS A 37 -0.08 8.54 7.13
C HIS A 37 1.19 9.30 7.46
N ALA A 38 2.31 8.91 6.84
CA ALA A 38 3.61 9.56 7.02
C ALA A 38 3.74 10.87 6.24
N GLU A 39 2.63 11.58 6.06
CA GLU A 39 2.51 12.78 5.24
C GLU A 39 1.71 13.87 5.95
N VAL A 40 2.14 15.11 5.78
CA VAL A 40 1.43 16.29 6.26
C VAL A 40 1.49 17.41 5.22
N MET A 41 0.45 18.25 5.22
CA MET A 41 0.44 19.51 4.49
C MET A 41 0.16 20.64 5.46
N ILE A 42 1.01 21.67 5.46
CA ILE A 42 0.98 22.80 6.35
C ILE A 42 0.57 24.03 5.53
N SER A 43 -0.61 24.58 5.80
CA SER A 43 -1.03 25.86 5.20
C SER A 43 -0.43 27.03 6.00
N LEU A 44 0.26 27.92 5.30
CA LEU A 44 0.88 29.10 5.91
C LEU A 44 -0.07 30.30 5.96
N ASP A 45 -1.15 30.27 5.18
CA ASP A 45 -2.11 31.38 5.01
C ASP A 45 -3.43 31.10 5.77
N GLY A 46 -3.38 30.36 6.88
CA GLY A 46 -4.54 29.96 7.68
C GLY A 46 -5.28 28.74 7.09
N LYS A 47 -6.62 28.83 6.94
CA LYS A 47 -7.40 27.67 6.48
C LYS A 47 -6.95 27.21 5.08
N PRO A 48 -6.55 25.93 4.91
CA PRO A 48 -6.05 25.43 3.63
C PRO A 48 -7.12 25.51 2.53
N LYS A 49 -6.68 25.86 1.32
CA LYS A 49 -7.49 25.90 0.11
C LYS A 49 -6.93 24.96 -0.94
N GLU A 50 -7.81 24.46 -1.80
CA GLU A 50 -7.44 23.44 -2.79
C GLU A 50 -6.44 23.97 -3.83
N ASN A 51 -6.69 25.13 -4.41
CA ASN A 51 -5.96 25.65 -5.57
C ASN A 51 -5.26 26.99 -5.32
N THR A 52 -5.25 27.51 -4.11
CA THR A 52 -4.61 28.78 -3.75
C THR A 52 -4.04 28.75 -2.35
N GLY A 53 -3.03 29.59 -2.10
CA GLY A 53 -2.38 29.74 -0.81
C GLY A 53 -1.07 28.96 -0.71
N SER A 54 -0.25 29.37 0.25
CA SER A 54 1.09 28.84 0.49
C SER A 54 1.00 27.56 1.33
N VAL A 55 1.51 26.46 0.80
CA VAL A 55 1.49 25.15 1.45
C VAL A 55 2.89 24.52 1.44
N ILE A 56 3.34 24.07 2.59
CA ILE A 56 4.49 23.16 2.71
C ILE A 56 3.94 21.74 2.84
N GLY A 57 4.37 20.84 1.96
CA GLY A 57 4.13 19.41 2.09
C GLY A 57 5.37 18.70 2.63
N ALA A 58 5.17 17.73 3.51
CA ALA A 58 6.22 16.87 4.05
C ALA A 58 5.79 15.41 4.01
N ALA A 59 6.67 14.52 3.50
CA ALA A 59 6.44 13.08 3.43
C ALA A 59 7.68 12.35 3.94
N LEU A 60 7.54 11.53 4.99
CA LEU A 60 8.61 10.68 5.50
C LEU A 60 8.63 9.38 4.68
N CYS A 61 9.75 9.12 3.98
CA CYS A 61 9.94 7.95 3.15
C CYS A 61 10.34 6.73 4.00
N TYR A 62 9.41 6.24 4.80
CA TYR A 62 9.62 5.12 5.71
C TYR A 62 8.35 4.29 5.87
N SER A 63 8.49 2.96 5.80
CA SER A 63 7.38 2.01 5.90
C SER A 63 7.24 1.33 7.27
N GLY A 64 8.13 1.64 8.22
CA GLY A 64 8.09 1.08 9.59
C GLY A 64 7.32 1.99 10.56
N ASN A 65 7.61 1.83 11.85
CA ASN A 65 7.04 2.69 12.90
C ASN A 65 7.63 4.09 12.81
N TYR A 66 6.77 5.07 12.61
CA TYR A 66 7.16 6.48 12.47
C TYR A 66 6.36 7.39 13.38
N LYS A 67 6.89 8.60 13.59
CA LYS A 67 6.15 9.73 14.18
C LYS A 67 6.49 11.03 13.47
N LEU A 68 5.48 11.84 13.28
CA LEU A 68 5.53 13.23 12.85
C LEU A 68 4.90 14.06 13.94
N PHE A 69 5.53 15.14 14.37
CA PHE A 69 4.89 16.01 15.35
C PHE A 69 5.26 17.47 15.16
N PHE A 70 4.35 18.32 15.56
CA PHE A 70 4.52 19.75 15.69
C PHE A 70 4.58 20.09 17.16
N ASP A 71 5.59 20.84 17.54
CA ASP A 71 5.70 21.46 18.85
C ASP A 71 5.55 22.97 18.64
N THR A 72 4.50 23.54 19.18
CA THR A 72 4.18 24.97 19.08
C THR A 72 4.38 25.58 20.46
N ASP A 73 5.29 26.54 20.55
CA ASP A 73 5.57 27.25 21.79
C ASP A 73 4.54 28.38 22.05
N ASP A 74 4.67 29.01 23.22
CA ASP A 74 3.78 30.10 23.66
C ASP A 74 3.94 31.40 22.82
N SER A 75 4.97 31.45 21.98
CA SER A 75 5.25 32.56 21.04
C SER A 75 4.81 32.26 19.62
N ASP A 76 4.02 31.21 19.40
CA ASP A 76 3.53 30.70 18.12
C ASP A 76 4.64 30.29 17.14
N TYR A 77 5.83 29.93 17.63
CA TYR A 77 6.81 29.24 16.80
C TYR A 77 6.46 27.75 16.67
N HIS A 78 6.44 27.28 15.43
CA HIS A 78 6.10 25.91 15.10
C HIS A 78 7.36 25.12 14.72
N HIS A 79 7.69 24.12 15.51
CA HIS A 79 8.77 23.18 15.22
C HIS A 79 8.17 21.89 14.66
N PHE A 80 8.66 21.45 13.50
CA PHE A 80 8.23 20.20 12.88
C PHE A 80 9.31 19.13 12.98
N PHE A 81 8.94 17.98 13.49
CA PHE A 81 9.81 16.82 13.65
C PHE A 81 9.22 15.62 12.91
N ALA A 82 10.08 14.85 12.25
CA ALA A 82 9.72 13.66 11.52
C ALA A 82 10.80 12.59 11.68
N GLY A 83 10.42 11.35 11.97
CA GLY A 83 11.40 10.29 12.15
C GLY A 83 10.81 8.95 12.52
N ILE A 84 11.71 8.03 12.86
CA ILE A 84 11.36 6.70 13.36
C ILE A 84 10.71 6.86 14.74
N ASN A 85 9.64 6.10 14.97
CA ASN A 85 9.02 5.99 16.29
C ASN A 85 9.82 5.01 17.14
N GLU A 86 10.28 5.47 18.31
CA GLU A 86 11.04 4.66 19.25
C GLU A 86 10.20 3.70 20.09
N GLU A 87 8.87 3.74 19.95
CA GLU A 87 7.96 2.86 20.71
C GLU A 87 8.29 1.39 20.44
N ASN A 88 8.60 0.65 21.50
CA ASN A 88 9.01 -0.76 21.46
C ASN A 88 10.27 -1.07 20.62
N SER A 89 11.13 -0.08 20.39
CA SER A 89 12.37 -0.27 19.67
C SER A 89 13.52 0.52 20.30
N ALA A 90 14.73 -0.02 20.19
CA ALA A 90 15.95 0.63 20.59
C ALA A 90 17.06 0.34 19.58
N TYR A 91 17.87 1.33 19.29
CA TYR A 91 19.06 1.17 18.46
C TYR A 91 20.28 1.71 19.21
N THR A 92 21.28 0.87 19.37
CA THR A 92 22.54 1.25 19.99
C THR A 92 23.58 1.56 18.92
N LEU A 93 23.92 2.83 18.74
CA LEU A 93 24.98 3.26 17.84
C LEU A 93 26.33 3.09 18.54
N LYS A 94 27.17 2.18 18.04
CA LYS A 94 28.53 1.98 18.58
C LYS A 94 29.46 3.08 18.12
N ALA A 95 30.59 3.20 18.83
CA ALA A 95 31.65 4.17 18.45
C ALA A 95 32.11 3.92 17.00
N LYS A 96 32.17 4.98 16.19
CA LYS A 96 32.54 5.00 14.76
C LYS A 96 31.49 4.39 13.81
N GLU A 97 30.34 3.92 14.29
CA GLU A 97 29.21 3.56 13.42
C GLU A 97 28.41 4.80 13.02
N SER A 98 27.72 4.71 11.90
CA SER A 98 26.79 5.72 11.42
C SER A 98 25.40 5.12 11.22
N PHE A 99 24.38 5.89 11.55
CA PHE A 99 22.99 5.55 11.28
C PHE A 99 22.39 6.54 10.28
N ARG A 100 21.85 6.02 9.18
CA ARG A 100 21.16 6.85 8.20
C ARG A 100 19.67 6.89 8.53
N THR A 101 19.16 8.07 8.84
CA THR A 101 17.72 8.28 9.05
C THR A 101 16.94 8.11 7.74
N PRO A 102 15.63 7.80 7.79
CA PRO A 102 14.77 7.87 6.63
C PRO A 102 14.82 9.25 5.97
N GLU A 103 14.60 9.28 4.65
CA GLU A 103 14.48 10.53 3.90
C GLU A 103 13.18 11.25 4.27
N LEU A 104 13.26 12.56 4.47
CA LEU A 104 12.11 13.45 4.55
C LEU A 104 12.02 14.25 3.25
N ALA A 105 11.00 13.98 2.44
CA ALA A 105 10.71 14.77 1.25
C ALA A 105 9.90 16.00 1.62
N LEU A 106 10.35 17.18 1.18
CA LEU A 106 9.68 18.45 1.41
C LEU A 106 9.31 19.11 0.08
N THR A 107 8.16 19.77 0.04
CA THR A 107 7.75 20.60 -1.11
C THR A 107 7.09 21.88 -0.63
N TYR A 108 7.14 22.90 -1.48
CA TYR A 108 6.42 24.15 -1.29
C TYR A 108 5.58 24.47 -2.53
N SER A 109 4.38 24.96 -2.32
CA SER A 109 3.47 25.39 -3.38
C SER A 109 2.74 26.68 -3.01
N LYS A 110 2.51 27.56 -3.98
CA LYS A 110 1.59 28.70 -3.89
C LYS A 110 0.18 28.37 -4.42
N ASP A 111 0.04 27.19 -5.03
CA ASP A 111 -1.19 26.73 -5.66
C ASP A 111 -1.99 25.79 -4.73
N GLY A 112 -1.95 26.06 -3.44
CA GLY A 112 -2.71 25.34 -2.42
C GLY A 112 -2.31 23.86 -2.27
N LEU A 113 -3.23 23.07 -1.73
CA LEU A 113 -3.06 21.64 -1.47
C LEU A 113 -2.81 20.85 -2.76
N SER A 114 -3.55 21.15 -3.83
CA SER A 114 -3.38 20.52 -5.13
C SER A 114 -2.00 20.75 -5.73
N GLY A 115 -1.42 21.92 -5.54
CA GLY A 115 -0.06 22.22 -5.99
C GLY A 115 0.96 21.37 -5.26
N SER A 116 0.86 21.24 -3.94
CA SER A 116 1.70 20.37 -3.13
C SER A 116 1.58 18.90 -3.56
N SER A 117 0.35 18.39 -3.76
CA SER A 117 0.10 17.04 -4.27
C SER A 117 0.76 16.80 -5.62
N ARG A 118 0.58 17.72 -6.57
CA ARG A 118 1.19 17.60 -7.91
C ARG A 118 2.71 17.56 -7.86
N ASN A 119 3.34 18.32 -6.96
CA ASN A 119 4.78 18.27 -6.76
C ASN A 119 5.24 16.89 -6.29
N PHE A 120 4.58 16.30 -5.28
CA PHE A 120 4.87 14.94 -4.82
C PHE A 120 4.62 13.89 -5.91
N HIS A 121 3.54 14.01 -6.68
CA HIS A 121 3.28 13.11 -7.82
C HIS A 121 4.39 13.18 -8.88
N ALA A 122 4.84 14.39 -9.21
CA ALA A 122 5.93 14.58 -10.18
C ALA A 122 7.26 14.00 -9.66
N TRP A 123 7.57 14.27 -8.40
CA TRP A 123 8.75 13.73 -7.72
C TRP A 123 8.72 12.20 -7.65
N ALA A 124 7.59 11.61 -7.24
CA ALA A 124 7.44 10.16 -7.15
C ALA A 124 7.63 9.49 -8.51
N ARG A 125 6.98 10.00 -9.56
CA ARG A 125 7.15 9.48 -10.93
C ARG A 125 8.58 9.54 -11.41
N LYS A 126 9.30 10.62 -11.08
CA LYS A 126 10.67 10.84 -11.57
C LYS A 126 11.73 10.06 -10.77
N HIS A 127 11.52 9.87 -9.45
CA HIS A 127 12.58 9.46 -8.54
C HIS A 127 12.30 8.21 -7.70
N LYS A 128 11.03 7.80 -7.55
CA LYS A 128 10.67 6.68 -6.68
C LYS A 128 9.99 5.51 -7.40
N ILE A 129 9.24 5.78 -8.44
CA ILE A 129 8.48 4.74 -9.17
C ILE A 129 9.31 4.25 -10.34
N ALA A 130 9.59 2.95 -10.38
CA ALA A 130 10.20 2.32 -11.55
C ALA A 130 9.31 2.55 -12.79
N ASN A 131 9.92 3.02 -13.88
CA ASN A 131 9.21 3.37 -15.12
C ASN A 131 8.05 4.37 -14.92
N GLY A 132 8.20 5.31 -13.97
CA GLY A 132 7.14 6.25 -13.58
C GLY A 132 6.63 7.17 -14.70
N ALA A 133 7.37 7.33 -15.79
CA ALA A 133 6.95 8.05 -17.01
C ALA A 133 6.11 7.21 -17.97
N THR A 134 6.07 5.88 -17.80
CA THR A 134 5.32 4.98 -18.67
C THR A 134 3.84 4.98 -18.26
N ALA A 135 2.94 5.07 -19.25
CA ALA A 135 1.52 4.93 -19.01
C ALA A 135 1.21 3.56 -18.39
N ARG A 136 0.31 3.55 -17.41
CA ARG A 136 -0.16 2.30 -16.80
C ARG A 136 -1.15 1.62 -17.73
N LYS A 137 -1.11 0.29 -17.72
CA LYS A 137 -2.03 -0.53 -18.51
C LYS A 137 -3.44 -0.49 -17.92
N ILE A 138 -4.43 -0.60 -18.81
CA ILE A 138 -5.81 -0.82 -18.40
C ILE A 138 -5.91 -2.25 -17.88
N LEU A 139 -6.21 -2.37 -16.57
CA LEU A 139 -6.15 -3.62 -15.82
C LEU A 139 -7.54 -4.08 -15.39
N LEU A 140 -7.81 -5.37 -15.53
CA LEU A 140 -8.89 -6.08 -14.83
C LEU A 140 -8.28 -7.01 -13.78
N ASN A 141 -8.75 -6.89 -12.54
CA ASN A 141 -8.47 -7.84 -11.47
C ASN A 141 -9.69 -8.76 -11.29
N SER A 142 -9.47 -10.06 -11.04
CA SER A 142 -10.56 -11.05 -10.95
C SER A 142 -11.35 -10.97 -9.65
N TRP A 143 -10.85 -10.32 -8.59
CA TRP A 143 -11.41 -10.43 -7.22
C TRP A 143 -12.89 -10.11 -7.14
N GLU A 144 -13.31 -8.92 -7.53
CA GLU A 144 -14.70 -8.51 -7.44
C GLU A 144 -15.64 -9.27 -8.40
N GLY A 145 -15.07 -9.99 -9.36
CA GLY A 145 -15.83 -10.81 -10.31
C GLY A 145 -16.14 -12.21 -9.80
N VAL A 146 -15.15 -12.87 -9.16
CA VAL A 146 -15.24 -14.29 -8.84
C VAL A 146 -14.77 -14.67 -7.44
N TYR A 147 -14.17 -13.73 -6.70
CA TYR A 147 -13.55 -14.01 -5.37
C TYR A 147 -12.64 -15.25 -5.42
N PHE A 148 -12.84 -16.23 -4.56
CA PHE A 148 -12.07 -17.47 -4.50
C PHE A 148 -12.47 -18.52 -5.57
N ASP A 149 -13.49 -18.25 -6.38
CA ASP A 149 -13.97 -19.20 -7.40
C ASP A 149 -13.15 -19.13 -8.68
N ILE A 150 -11.84 -19.30 -8.50
CA ILE A 150 -10.87 -19.35 -9.58
C ILE A 150 -10.97 -20.67 -10.30
N ASN A 151 -11.06 -20.64 -11.64
CA ASN A 151 -10.96 -21.80 -12.51
C ASN A 151 -10.40 -21.43 -13.88
N GLN A 152 -9.81 -22.41 -14.57
CA GLN A 152 -9.08 -22.18 -15.81
C GLN A 152 -9.92 -21.52 -16.92
N GLU A 153 -11.15 -21.99 -17.12
CA GLU A 153 -12.05 -21.51 -18.18
C GLU A 153 -12.57 -20.11 -17.88
N GLY A 154 -12.94 -19.85 -16.63
CA GLY A 154 -13.41 -18.54 -16.19
C GLY A 154 -12.33 -17.47 -16.34
N MET A 155 -11.07 -17.80 -16.02
CA MET A 155 -9.95 -16.87 -16.20
C MET A 155 -9.70 -16.57 -17.69
N ASP A 156 -9.73 -17.57 -18.57
CA ASP A 156 -9.61 -17.38 -20.04
C ASP A 156 -10.76 -16.49 -20.58
N GLN A 157 -11.99 -16.73 -20.12
CA GLN A 157 -13.13 -15.91 -20.51
C GLN A 157 -12.98 -14.45 -20.07
N MET A 158 -12.59 -14.21 -18.81
CA MET A 158 -12.34 -12.85 -18.32
C MET A 158 -11.24 -12.13 -19.09
N MET A 159 -10.18 -12.85 -19.50
CA MET A 159 -9.11 -12.31 -20.36
C MET A 159 -9.64 -11.92 -21.75
N SER A 160 -10.49 -12.76 -22.34
CA SER A 160 -11.15 -12.46 -23.61
C SER A 160 -12.05 -11.21 -23.51
N ASP A 161 -12.86 -11.14 -22.44
CA ASP A 161 -13.80 -10.05 -22.23
C ASP A 161 -13.08 -8.71 -22.05
N ILE A 162 -12.08 -8.65 -21.17
CA ILE A 162 -11.33 -7.39 -20.95
C ILE A 162 -10.56 -6.96 -22.21
N GLN A 163 -10.01 -7.90 -22.98
CA GLN A 163 -9.35 -7.59 -24.24
C GLN A 163 -10.32 -6.95 -25.22
N SER A 164 -11.55 -7.49 -25.34
CA SER A 164 -12.57 -6.95 -26.24
C SER A 164 -13.00 -5.52 -25.89
N MET A 165 -12.86 -5.14 -24.60
CA MET A 165 -13.12 -3.79 -24.09
C MET A 165 -11.90 -2.86 -24.15
N GLY A 166 -10.78 -3.31 -24.71
CA GLY A 166 -9.55 -2.52 -24.82
C GLY A 166 -8.62 -2.61 -23.59
N GLY A 167 -8.83 -3.57 -22.70
CA GLY A 167 -7.92 -3.84 -21.61
C GLY A 167 -6.60 -4.45 -22.05
N GLU A 168 -5.58 -4.28 -21.25
CA GLU A 168 -4.20 -4.61 -21.60
C GLU A 168 -3.51 -5.56 -20.62
N LEU A 169 -4.10 -5.75 -19.44
CA LEU A 169 -3.55 -6.55 -18.35
C LEU A 169 -4.68 -7.21 -17.56
N PHE A 170 -4.59 -8.52 -17.39
CA PHE A 170 -5.43 -9.26 -16.48
C PHE A 170 -4.62 -9.71 -15.27
N VAL A 171 -5.17 -9.51 -14.06
CA VAL A 171 -4.57 -9.97 -12.80
C VAL A 171 -5.48 -10.98 -12.15
N MET A 172 -5.01 -12.22 -12.04
CA MET A 172 -5.64 -13.24 -11.22
C MET A 172 -5.38 -12.95 -9.75
N ASP A 173 -6.43 -12.76 -8.97
CA ASP A 173 -6.38 -12.46 -7.55
C ASP A 173 -6.35 -13.72 -6.68
N ASP A 174 -6.71 -13.61 -5.41
CA ASP A 174 -6.68 -14.66 -4.40
C ASP A 174 -7.53 -15.88 -4.80
N GLY A 175 -7.13 -17.06 -4.31
CA GLY A 175 -7.89 -18.29 -4.53
C GLY A 175 -7.25 -19.31 -5.47
N TRP A 176 -6.12 -19.01 -6.11
CA TRP A 176 -5.49 -19.88 -7.11
C TRP A 176 -4.56 -20.97 -6.53
N PHE A 177 -4.23 -20.90 -5.25
CA PHE A 177 -3.20 -21.70 -4.60
C PHE A 177 -3.72 -22.60 -3.48
N GLY A 178 -2.84 -23.43 -2.94
CA GLY A 178 -3.11 -24.33 -1.81
C GLY A 178 -3.47 -25.74 -2.25
N ASP A 179 -2.50 -26.66 -2.23
CA ASP A 179 -2.73 -28.05 -2.60
C ASP A 179 -3.40 -28.84 -1.46
N LYS A 180 -2.75 -28.96 -0.32
CA LYS A 180 -3.27 -29.67 0.86
C LYS A 180 -4.47 -28.95 1.47
N TYR A 181 -4.39 -27.66 1.58
CA TYR A 181 -5.43 -26.78 2.11
C TYR A 181 -5.92 -25.84 1.01
N PRO A 182 -7.00 -26.14 0.26
CA PRO A 182 -7.46 -25.28 -0.82
C PRO A 182 -7.82 -23.87 -0.35
N ARG A 183 -7.37 -22.85 -1.09
CA ARG A 183 -7.71 -21.45 -0.84
C ARG A 183 -9.11 -21.14 -1.37
N ASN A 184 -10.14 -21.56 -0.65
CA ASN A 184 -11.54 -21.29 -0.96
C ASN A 184 -12.19 -20.25 -0.05
N LYS A 185 -11.42 -19.73 0.92
CA LYS A 185 -11.81 -18.71 1.91
C LYS A 185 -10.57 -18.15 2.63
N ASP A 186 -10.75 -17.08 3.38
CA ASP A 186 -9.63 -16.33 4.00
C ASP A 186 -8.82 -17.08 5.05
N ASN A 187 -9.31 -18.16 5.62
CA ASN A 187 -8.71 -18.79 6.80
C ASN A 187 -7.79 -19.99 6.51
N SER A 188 -7.37 -20.16 5.25
CA SER A 188 -6.48 -21.26 4.87
C SER A 188 -5.48 -20.86 3.80
N SER A 189 -4.35 -21.57 3.76
CA SER A 189 -3.36 -21.60 2.67
C SER A 189 -2.51 -20.35 2.43
N LEU A 190 -2.74 -19.19 3.06
CA LEU A 190 -1.75 -18.13 2.97
C LEU A 190 -0.39 -18.64 3.44
N GLY A 191 0.62 -18.48 2.58
CA GLY A 191 1.95 -19.06 2.74
C GLY A 191 2.24 -20.25 1.82
N ASP A 192 1.21 -20.92 1.30
CA ASP A 192 1.33 -22.12 0.45
C ASP A 192 1.15 -21.75 -1.03
N TRP A 193 2.12 -21.07 -1.62
CA TRP A 193 2.05 -20.52 -2.99
C TRP A 193 2.21 -21.59 -4.08
N MET A 194 1.57 -22.76 -3.88
CA MET A 194 1.49 -23.84 -4.85
C MET A 194 0.15 -23.81 -5.56
N VAL A 195 0.18 -23.95 -6.88
CA VAL A 195 -1.04 -23.94 -7.71
C VAL A 195 -1.98 -25.05 -7.30
N ASP A 196 -3.26 -24.74 -7.09
CA ASP A 196 -4.29 -25.75 -6.96
C ASP A 196 -4.63 -26.33 -8.35
N ALA A 197 -4.09 -27.51 -8.64
CA ALA A 197 -4.29 -28.18 -9.93
C ALA A 197 -5.76 -28.56 -10.22
N ARG A 198 -6.64 -28.58 -9.22
CA ARG A 198 -8.07 -28.82 -9.40
C ARG A 198 -8.76 -27.61 -10.02
N LYS A 199 -8.29 -26.41 -9.68
CA LYS A 199 -8.77 -25.13 -10.23
C LYS A 199 -8.08 -24.78 -11.54
N LEU A 200 -6.78 -25.02 -11.60
CA LEU A 200 -5.93 -24.67 -12.73
C LEU A 200 -5.18 -25.90 -13.27
N PRO A 201 -5.88 -26.79 -13.98
CA PRO A 201 -5.27 -28.03 -14.47
C PRO A 201 -4.14 -27.84 -15.48
N ARG A 202 -4.07 -26.68 -16.16
CA ARG A 202 -2.96 -26.32 -17.04
C ARG A 202 -1.90 -25.42 -16.36
N GLY A 203 -2.03 -25.25 -15.04
CA GLY A 203 -1.14 -24.40 -14.28
C GLY A 203 -1.22 -22.91 -14.63
N ILE A 204 -0.30 -22.13 -14.07
CA ILE A 204 -0.13 -20.71 -14.40
C ILE A 204 0.37 -20.54 -15.83
N GLU A 205 1.20 -21.43 -16.32
CA GLU A 205 1.71 -21.43 -17.70
C GLU A 205 0.56 -21.50 -18.72
N GLY A 206 -0.50 -22.25 -18.40
CA GLY A 206 -1.70 -22.29 -19.21
C GLY A 206 -2.39 -20.93 -19.31
N LEU A 207 -2.52 -20.21 -18.19
CA LEU A 207 -3.10 -18.87 -18.17
C LEU A 207 -2.20 -17.83 -18.86
N ILE A 208 -0.89 -17.96 -18.75
CA ILE A 208 0.06 -17.11 -19.50
C ILE A 208 -0.09 -17.33 -21.02
N ALA A 209 -0.27 -18.59 -21.44
CA ALA A 209 -0.51 -18.91 -22.85
C ALA A 209 -1.85 -18.31 -23.33
N ASP A 210 -2.90 -18.40 -22.53
CA ASP A 210 -4.20 -17.80 -22.85
C ASP A 210 -4.12 -16.27 -22.93
N ALA A 211 -3.45 -15.60 -22.00
CA ALA A 211 -3.20 -14.15 -22.06
C ALA A 211 -2.45 -13.74 -23.32
N ASN A 212 -1.40 -14.49 -23.70
CA ASN A 212 -0.64 -14.26 -24.92
C ASN A 212 -1.51 -14.45 -26.18
N LYS A 213 -2.40 -15.43 -26.20
CA LYS A 213 -3.37 -15.66 -27.28
C LYS A 213 -4.31 -14.48 -27.45
N HIS A 214 -4.74 -13.87 -26.35
CA HIS A 214 -5.57 -12.66 -26.33
C HIS A 214 -4.78 -11.36 -26.53
N GLY A 215 -3.43 -11.42 -26.58
CA GLY A 215 -2.58 -10.23 -26.81
C GLY A 215 -2.51 -9.29 -25.60
N ILE A 216 -2.85 -9.75 -24.38
CA ILE A 216 -2.77 -8.99 -23.14
C ILE A 216 -1.67 -9.52 -22.22
N LYS A 217 -1.34 -8.78 -21.17
CA LYS A 217 -0.42 -9.23 -20.13
C LYS A 217 -1.17 -10.00 -19.03
N PHE A 218 -0.45 -10.90 -18.36
CA PHE A 218 -0.93 -11.62 -17.21
C PHE A 218 -0.18 -11.18 -15.95
N GLY A 219 -0.90 -11.04 -14.85
CA GLY A 219 -0.39 -10.80 -13.51
C GLY A 219 -1.03 -11.75 -12.51
N ILE A 220 -0.38 -11.90 -11.36
CA ILE A 220 -0.83 -12.76 -10.27
C ILE A 220 -0.74 -12.00 -8.95
N TRP A 221 -1.74 -12.17 -8.10
CA TRP A 221 -1.73 -11.64 -6.74
C TRP A 221 -1.02 -12.61 -5.77
N ILE A 222 -0.23 -12.03 -4.88
CA ILE A 222 0.39 -12.73 -3.76
C ILE A 222 0.37 -11.81 -2.52
N GLU A 223 0.26 -12.40 -1.33
CA GLU A 223 0.32 -11.72 -0.02
C GLU A 223 1.41 -12.36 0.87
N PRO A 224 2.69 -12.14 0.55
CA PRO A 224 3.81 -12.83 1.19
C PRO A 224 4.03 -12.44 2.66
N GLU A 225 3.43 -11.34 3.12
CA GLU A 225 3.49 -10.87 4.50
C GLU A 225 2.54 -11.59 5.46
N MET A 226 1.68 -12.48 4.94
CA MET A 226 0.67 -13.20 5.71
C MET A 226 0.82 -14.70 5.59
N ALA A 227 0.49 -15.41 6.67
CA ALA A 227 0.33 -16.87 6.65
C ALA A 227 -0.87 -17.26 7.51
N ASN A 228 -1.59 -18.31 7.10
CA ASN A 228 -2.64 -18.90 7.92
C ASN A 228 -2.08 -20.01 8.81
N THR A 229 -2.69 -20.21 9.97
CA THR A 229 -2.41 -21.38 10.82
C THR A 229 -2.88 -22.69 10.16
N THR A 230 -3.82 -22.62 9.21
CA THR A 230 -4.22 -23.73 8.35
C THR A 230 -3.44 -23.64 7.05
N SER A 231 -2.14 -23.99 7.08
CA SER A 231 -1.24 -24.00 5.92
C SER A 231 -0.13 -25.03 6.13
N GLU A 232 0.45 -25.53 5.05
CA GLU A 232 1.65 -26.39 5.12
C GLU A 232 2.86 -25.61 5.61
N LEU A 233 2.93 -24.31 5.34
CA LEU A 233 3.98 -23.43 5.86
C LEU A 233 3.95 -23.42 7.40
N TYR A 234 2.77 -23.24 7.99
CA TYR A 234 2.64 -23.27 9.45
C TYR A 234 2.97 -24.63 10.05
N GLU A 235 2.56 -25.73 9.41
CA GLU A 235 2.89 -27.08 9.87
C GLU A 235 4.41 -27.34 9.92
N LYS A 236 5.13 -26.83 8.91
CA LYS A 236 6.59 -27.02 8.79
C LYS A 236 7.41 -26.02 9.62
N HIS A 237 6.89 -24.82 9.80
CA HIS A 237 7.59 -23.69 10.39
C HIS A 237 6.70 -22.84 11.32
N PRO A 238 6.12 -23.44 12.39
CA PRO A 238 5.25 -22.71 13.30
C PRO A 238 5.97 -21.55 14.00
N GLU A 239 7.29 -21.67 14.21
CA GLU A 239 8.13 -20.62 14.79
C GLU A 239 8.25 -19.37 13.92
N SER A 240 8.11 -19.52 12.60
CA SER A 240 8.22 -18.42 11.63
C SER A 240 6.93 -17.62 11.49
N VAL A 241 5.80 -18.15 11.95
CA VAL A 241 4.46 -17.59 11.77
C VAL A 241 3.92 -16.89 13.03
N SER A 242 4.72 -16.82 14.11
CA SER A 242 4.29 -16.31 15.43
C SER A 242 3.87 -14.82 15.46
N TYR A 243 4.08 -14.07 14.38
CA TYR A 243 3.76 -12.65 14.26
C TYR A 243 2.64 -12.31 13.29
N THR A 244 2.08 -13.30 12.62
CA THR A 244 0.96 -13.05 11.72
C THR A 244 -0.34 -13.05 12.52
N HIS A 245 -0.82 -11.85 12.84
CA HIS A 245 -2.15 -11.70 13.40
C HIS A 245 -3.18 -12.17 12.38
N LEU A 246 -3.91 -13.20 12.75
CA LEU A 246 -5.21 -13.49 12.18
C LEU A 246 -6.08 -12.25 12.32
N THR A 247 -6.25 -11.52 11.27
CA THR A 247 -7.31 -10.54 11.23
C THR A 247 -8.59 -11.31 10.97
N LEU A 248 -9.50 -11.16 11.87
CA LEU A 248 -10.85 -11.70 11.85
C LEU A 248 -11.64 -11.12 10.69
#